data_fec3b43f2c770d0ce3b3bedc3ad72845
#
_entry.id   fec3b43f2c770d0ce3b3bedc3ad72845
#
_cell.length_a   1.000
_cell.length_b   1.000
_cell.length_c   1.000
_cell.angle_alpha   90.00
_cell.angle_beta   90.00
_cell.angle_gamma   90.00
#
_symmetry.space_group_name_H-M   'P 1'
#
loop_
_entity.id
_entity.type
_entity.pdbx_description
1 polymer ?
#
loop_
_entity_poly.entity_id
_entity_poly.type
_entity_poly.pdbx_seq_one_letter_code
_entity_poly.pdbx_strand_id
1 'polypeptide(L)'
;MAIFVKNDEQPRKKLGCLWKTIIGIGVYFLFCGIFGMLMGDMMSTPETVLEENTIYRLDLSGVLVDQVAEENPFDAILGEMYGQTTTTVGLNNLLSNIALAKDNDKILGIYLRGGSLSAGPASAKALRDALLDFKQSGKFIIAYADSYTQTNYYIASVNIYK
;
A
#
# COMPACT_ATOMS: atom_id res chain seq x y z
N MET A 1 -40.69 -41.85 -70.67
CA MET A 1 -40.64 -42.14 -69.23
C MET A 1 -39.38 -41.59 -68.68
N ALA A 2 -39.39 -40.33 -68.16
CA ALA A 2 -38.21 -39.62 -67.69
C ALA A 2 -38.18 -39.69 -66.16
N ILE A 3 -37.14 -40.30 -65.60
CA ILE A 3 -36.92 -40.42 -64.16
C ILE A 3 -36.14 -39.17 -63.73
N PHE A 4 -36.83 -38.35 -62.91
CA PHE A 4 -36.26 -37.16 -62.31
C PHE A 4 -35.50 -37.57 -61.03
N VAL A 5 -34.14 -37.50 -61.04
CA VAL A 5 -33.31 -37.73 -59.87
C VAL A 5 -33.14 -36.38 -59.18
N LYS A 6 -33.74 -36.26 -57.99
CA LYS A 6 -33.62 -35.10 -57.12
C LYS A 6 -32.31 -35.22 -56.32
N ASN A 7 -31.35 -34.37 -56.63
CA ASN A 7 -30.13 -34.22 -55.84
C ASN A 7 -30.43 -33.47 -54.57
N ASP A 8 -30.40 -34.15 -53.43
CA ASP A 8 -30.41 -33.56 -52.10
C ASP A 8 -29.01 -33.02 -51.78
N GLU A 9 -28.80 -31.74 -52.08
CA GLU A 9 -27.62 -31.06 -51.58
C GLU A 9 -27.74 -30.73 -50.09
N GLN A 10 -27.04 -31.47 -49.27
CA GLN A 10 -26.93 -31.25 -47.87
C GLN A 10 -26.08 -30.00 -47.55
N PRO A 11 -26.49 -29.06 -46.69
CA PRO A 11 -25.72 -27.87 -46.29
C PRO A 11 -24.71 -28.22 -45.22
N ARG A 12 -23.56 -28.77 -45.61
CA ARG A 12 -22.46 -29.15 -44.68
C ARG A 12 -21.49 -28.04 -44.30
N LYS A 13 -21.77 -26.76 -44.55
CA LYS A 13 -20.71 -25.71 -44.44
C LYS A 13 -20.84 -24.74 -43.28
N LYS A 14 -21.84 -24.83 -42.41
CA LYS A 14 -22.03 -23.87 -41.33
C LYS A 14 -21.56 -24.34 -39.93
N LEU A 15 -21.37 -25.64 -39.70
CA LEU A 15 -20.92 -26.17 -38.43
C LEU A 15 -19.43 -25.92 -38.14
N GLY A 16 -18.59 -25.86 -39.19
CA GLY A 16 -17.14 -25.66 -39.03
C GLY A 16 -16.76 -24.24 -38.61
N CYS A 17 -17.59 -23.24 -38.91
CA CYS A 17 -17.33 -21.85 -38.49
C CYS A 17 -17.73 -21.63 -37.03
N LEU A 18 -18.88 -22.15 -36.59
CA LEU A 18 -19.33 -22.09 -35.20
C LEU A 18 -18.39 -22.86 -34.27
N TRP A 19 -17.87 -24.00 -34.69
CA TRP A 19 -16.92 -24.77 -33.91
C TRP A 19 -15.60 -24.02 -33.70
N LYS A 20 -15.09 -23.32 -34.71
CA LYS A 20 -13.87 -22.49 -34.62
C LYS A 20 -14.06 -21.28 -33.68
N THR A 21 -15.25 -20.65 -33.70
CA THR A 21 -15.55 -19.53 -32.77
C THR A 21 -15.67 -20.00 -31.33
N ILE A 22 -16.27 -21.15 -31.06
CA ILE A 22 -16.38 -21.73 -29.72
C ILE A 22 -14.98 -22.07 -29.16
N ILE A 23 -14.11 -22.68 -29.98
CA ILE A 23 -12.73 -22.97 -29.59
C ILE A 23 -11.97 -21.67 -29.32
N GLY A 24 -12.11 -20.63 -30.16
CA GLY A 24 -11.46 -19.33 -29.98
C GLY A 24 -11.88 -18.66 -28.68
N ILE A 25 -13.17 -18.69 -28.34
CA ILE A 25 -13.68 -18.16 -27.08
C ILE A 25 -13.14 -18.96 -25.89
N GLY A 26 -13.10 -20.29 -25.98
CA GLY A 26 -12.55 -21.17 -24.94
C GLY A 26 -11.07 -20.87 -24.65
N VAL A 27 -10.25 -20.72 -25.71
CA VAL A 27 -8.84 -20.36 -25.59
C VAL A 27 -8.64 -18.97 -25.01
N TYR A 28 -9.49 -17.99 -25.39
CA TYR A 28 -9.45 -16.64 -24.83
C TYR A 28 -9.74 -16.64 -23.31
N PHE A 29 -10.77 -17.35 -22.85
CA PHE A 29 -11.07 -17.46 -21.42
C PHE A 29 -9.97 -18.20 -20.65
N LEU A 30 -9.37 -19.21 -21.24
CA LEU A 30 -8.25 -19.95 -20.65
C LEU A 30 -7.03 -19.05 -20.52
N PHE A 31 -6.72 -18.27 -21.55
CA PHE A 31 -5.64 -17.29 -21.51
C PHE A 31 -5.87 -16.18 -20.49
N CYS A 32 -7.08 -15.60 -20.43
CA CYS A 32 -7.46 -14.62 -19.42
C CYS A 32 -7.40 -15.19 -18.00
N GLY A 33 -7.80 -16.44 -17.80
CA GLY A 33 -7.72 -17.13 -16.50
C GLY A 33 -6.27 -17.31 -16.05
N ILE A 34 -5.40 -17.80 -16.93
CA ILE A 34 -3.96 -17.97 -16.63
C ILE A 34 -3.29 -16.61 -16.38
N PHE A 35 -3.60 -15.62 -17.22
CA PHE A 35 -3.06 -14.26 -17.06
C PHE A 35 -3.53 -13.60 -15.76
N GLY A 36 -4.81 -13.77 -15.40
CA GLY A 36 -5.35 -13.28 -14.12
C GLY A 36 -4.69 -13.96 -12.92
N MET A 37 -4.39 -15.26 -13.01
CA MET A 37 -3.71 -16.00 -11.93
C MET A 37 -2.24 -15.54 -11.78
N LEU A 38 -1.54 -15.32 -12.88
CA LEU A 38 -0.17 -14.79 -12.87
C LEU A 38 -0.08 -13.34 -12.38
N MET A 39 -1.07 -12.50 -12.73
CA MET A 39 -1.12 -11.10 -12.27
C MET A 39 -1.63 -10.97 -10.84
N GLY A 40 -2.43 -11.91 -10.35
CA GLY A 40 -2.94 -11.93 -8.98
C GLY A 40 -1.83 -12.05 -7.95
N ASP A 41 -0.82 -12.88 -8.20
CA ASP A 41 0.34 -13.04 -7.31
C ASP A 41 1.26 -11.80 -7.28
N MET A 42 1.26 -11.01 -8.35
CA MET A 42 2.07 -9.80 -8.45
C MET A 42 1.45 -8.60 -7.71
N MET A 43 0.16 -8.66 -7.40
CA MET A 43 -0.58 -7.63 -6.65
C MET A 43 -0.78 -7.96 -5.17
N SER A 44 -0.36 -9.12 -4.70
CA SER A 44 -0.33 -9.40 -3.28
C SER A 44 0.76 -8.54 -2.64
N THR A 45 0.34 -7.52 -1.88
CA THR A 45 1.24 -6.79 -0.98
C THR A 45 1.89 -7.81 -0.05
N PRO A 46 3.23 -7.84 0.07
CA PRO A 46 3.87 -8.77 0.97
C PRO A 46 3.34 -8.50 2.39
N GLU A 47 2.66 -9.45 2.96
CA GLU A 47 2.25 -9.40 4.35
C GLU A 47 3.54 -9.37 5.17
N THR A 48 3.80 -8.22 5.81
CA THR A 48 5.01 -8.05 6.61
C THR A 48 4.88 -8.95 7.84
N VAL A 49 5.56 -10.10 7.79
CA VAL A 49 5.63 -10.99 8.95
C VAL A 49 6.46 -10.29 10.01
N LEU A 50 5.79 -9.79 11.07
CA LEU A 50 6.47 -9.22 12.22
C LEU A 50 7.12 -10.35 13.03
N GLU A 51 8.44 -10.27 13.15
CA GLU A 51 9.20 -11.13 14.07
C GLU A 51 8.97 -10.70 15.51
N GLU A 52 9.21 -11.64 16.45
CA GLU A 52 9.17 -11.30 17.88
C GLU A 52 10.28 -10.31 18.22
N ASN A 53 10.02 -9.41 19.15
CA ASN A 53 10.94 -8.37 19.60
C ASN A 53 11.30 -7.32 18.52
N THR A 54 10.33 -6.97 17.68
CA THR A 54 10.47 -5.92 16.65
C THR A 54 10.39 -4.51 17.27
N ILE A 55 11.15 -3.58 16.71
CA ILE A 55 11.08 -2.14 17.02
C ILE A 55 10.44 -1.42 15.85
N TYR A 56 9.39 -0.65 16.09
CA TYR A 56 8.76 0.17 15.07
C TYR A 56 9.59 1.43 14.83
N ARG A 57 10.13 1.58 13.61
CA ARG A 57 10.90 2.76 13.22
C ARG A 57 9.96 3.80 12.62
N LEU A 58 10.00 5.01 13.16
CA LEU A 58 9.26 6.17 12.69
C LEU A 58 10.22 7.28 12.28
N ASP A 59 10.26 7.57 10.98
CA ASP A 59 11.09 8.63 10.41
C ASP A 59 10.30 9.96 10.41
N LEU A 60 10.80 10.95 11.13
CA LEU A 60 10.21 12.30 11.22
C LEU A 60 10.78 13.19 10.12
N SER A 61 10.43 12.90 8.87
CA SER A 61 10.89 13.66 7.70
C SER A 61 9.75 13.80 6.68
N GLY A 62 9.83 14.85 5.85
CA GLY A 62 8.80 15.15 4.85
C GLY A 62 7.74 16.14 5.32
N VAL A 63 6.59 16.14 4.68
CA VAL A 63 5.45 16.99 5.00
C VAL A 63 4.34 16.16 5.62
N LEU A 64 3.96 16.49 6.84
CA LEU A 64 2.83 15.85 7.53
C LEU A 64 1.53 16.53 7.12
N VAL A 65 0.64 15.77 6.49
CA VAL A 65 -0.71 16.20 6.11
C VAL A 65 -1.75 15.35 6.84
N ASP A 66 -2.95 15.87 7.01
CA ASP A 66 -4.00 15.15 7.75
C ASP A 66 -4.42 13.87 7.03
N GLN A 67 -4.54 13.92 5.71
CA GLN A 67 -4.77 12.77 4.84
C GLN A 67 -3.87 12.85 3.62
N VAL A 68 -3.23 11.76 3.27
CA VAL A 68 -2.65 11.60 1.94
C VAL A 68 -3.83 11.33 1.02
N ALA A 69 -4.07 12.21 0.05
CA ALA A 69 -4.95 11.88 -1.07
C ALA A 69 -4.37 10.60 -1.73
N GLU A 70 -5.23 9.67 -2.14
CA GLU A 70 -4.79 8.54 -2.94
C GLU A 70 -4.07 9.10 -4.17
N GLU A 71 -2.74 9.10 -4.13
CA GLU A 71 -1.94 9.55 -5.27
C GLU A 71 -2.23 8.60 -6.41
N ASN A 72 -2.69 9.15 -7.54
CA ASN A 72 -2.76 8.38 -8.76
C ASN A 72 -1.38 7.80 -9.01
N PRO A 73 -1.26 6.49 -9.30
CA PRO A 73 0.05 5.88 -9.57
C PRO A 73 0.85 6.61 -10.64
N PHE A 74 0.15 7.34 -11.53
CA PHE A 74 0.73 8.16 -12.57
C PHE A 74 1.41 9.44 -12.03
N ASP A 75 0.82 10.08 -11.01
CA ASP A 75 1.39 11.28 -10.38
C ASP A 75 2.64 10.94 -9.57
N ALA A 76 2.68 9.76 -8.94
CA ALA A 76 3.87 9.23 -8.27
C ALA A 76 5.03 9.02 -9.26
N ILE A 77 4.77 8.39 -10.41
CA ILE A 77 5.76 8.17 -11.47
C ILE A 77 6.25 9.50 -12.04
N LEU A 78 5.36 10.47 -12.26
CA LEU A 78 5.73 11.80 -12.73
C LEU A 78 6.58 12.53 -11.69
N GLY A 79 6.24 12.45 -10.41
CA GLY A 79 7.00 13.04 -9.31
C GLY A 79 8.44 12.52 -9.27
N GLU A 80 8.64 11.22 -9.39
CA GLU A 80 9.97 10.59 -9.49
C GLU A 80 10.73 11.06 -10.73
N MET A 81 10.06 11.16 -11.88
CA MET A 81 10.69 11.56 -13.14
C MET A 81 11.12 13.03 -13.15
N TYR A 82 10.40 13.91 -12.43
CA TYR A 82 10.74 15.33 -12.28
C TYR A 82 11.59 15.64 -11.03
N GLY A 83 12.01 14.61 -10.27
CA GLY A 83 12.85 14.78 -9.08
C GLY A 83 12.15 15.51 -7.93
N GLN A 84 10.83 15.57 -7.92
CA GLN A 84 10.01 16.16 -6.85
C GLN A 84 9.50 15.06 -5.90
N THR A 85 10.40 14.37 -5.26
CA THR A 85 10.04 13.43 -4.17
C THR A 85 9.85 14.18 -2.86
N THR A 86 8.77 14.93 -2.76
CA THR A 86 8.32 15.39 -1.44
C THR A 86 7.63 14.22 -0.77
N THR A 87 8.30 13.57 0.17
CA THR A 87 7.70 12.49 0.96
C THR A 87 6.56 13.07 1.79
N THR A 88 5.34 12.82 1.35
CA THR A 88 4.13 13.22 2.08
C THR A 88 3.74 12.10 3.04
N VAL A 89 3.55 12.43 4.30
CA VAL A 89 3.19 11.47 5.35
C VAL A 89 1.79 11.79 5.87
N GLY A 90 0.89 10.82 5.86
CA GLY A 90 -0.46 10.98 6.38
C GLY A 90 -0.51 10.86 7.91
N LEU A 91 -1.00 11.89 8.57
CA LEU A 91 -1.16 11.88 10.03
C LEU A 91 -2.05 10.71 10.49
N ASN A 92 -3.20 10.52 9.85
CA ASN A 92 -4.13 9.46 10.23
C ASN A 92 -3.49 8.07 10.14
N ASN A 93 -2.68 7.82 9.11
CA ASN A 93 -1.94 6.56 8.96
C ASN A 93 -0.90 6.39 10.07
N LEU A 94 -0.19 7.47 10.43
CA LEU A 94 0.77 7.44 11.54
C LEU A 94 0.09 7.14 12.87
N LEU A 95 -1.01 7.82 13.16
CA LEU A 95 -1.78 7.61 14.41
C LEU A 95 -2.30 6.18 14.51
N SER A 96 -2.85 5.64 13.41
CA SER A 96 -3.31 4.26 13.34
C SER A 96 -2.17 3.26 13.54
N ASN A 97 -1.02 3.49 12.91
CA ASN A 97 0.14 2.60 13.04
C ASN A 97 0.71 2.63 14.47
N ILE A 98 0.73 3.79 15.13
CA ILE A 98 1.15 3.90 16.55
C ILE A 98 0.18 3.16 17.46
N ALA A 99 -1.13 3.27 17.22
CA ALA A 99 -2.15 2.53 17.98
C ALA A 99 -1.99 1.01 17.79
N LEU A 100 -1.83 0.55 16.54
CA LEU A 100 -1.56 -0.86 16.26
C LEU A 100 -0.27 -1.36 16.91
N ALA A 101 0.79 -0.54 16.90
CA ALA A 101 2.05 -0.87 17.56
C ALA A 101 1.91 -0.95 19.09
N LYS A 102 1.03 -0.14 19.67
CA LYS A 102 0.72 -0.16 21.10
C LYS A 102 0.13 -1.51 21.52
N ASP A 103 -0.82 -2.02 20.74
CA ASP A 103 -1.58 -3.23 21.05
C ASP A 103 -0.87 -4.52 20.61
N ASN A 104 0.20 -4.43 19.83
CA ASN A 104 0.90 -5.61 19.29
C ASN A 104 2.04 -6.03 20.24
N ASP A 105 1.94 -7.21 20.84
CA ASP A 105 2.92 -7.75 21.79
C ASP A 105 4.31 -8.00 21.17
N LYS A 106 4.38 -8.18 19.85
CA LYS A 106 5.66 -8.38 19.14
C LYS A 106 6.50 -7.10 19.04
N ILE A 107 5.88 -5.92 19.24
CA ILE A 107 6.54 -4.63 19.18
C ILE A 107 6.97 -4.21 20.58
N LEU A 108 8.27 -4.09 20.81
CA LEU A 108 8.83 -3.70 22.10
C LEU A 108 8.87 -2.18 22.31
N GLY A 109 8.96 -1.40 21.24
CA GLY A 109 9.07 0.03 21.34
C GLY A 109 9.08 0.73 19.98
N ILE A 110 9.20 2.06 20.04
CA ILE A 110 9.31 2.93 18.87
C ILE A 110 10.69 3.60 18.85
N TYR A 111 11.33 3.57 17.68
CA TYR A 111 12.53 4.35 17.39
C TYR A 111 12.17 5.54 16.50
N LEU A 112 12.24 6.75 17.09
CA LEU A 112 12.01 8.01 16.37
C LEU A 112 13.32 8.47 15.77
N ARG A 113 13.41 8.45 14.45
CA ARG A 113 14.53 9.05 13.72
C ARG A 113 14.16 10.47 13.33
N GLY A 114 14.84 11.45 13.89
CA GLY A 114 14.67 12.86 13.56
C GLY A 114 15.19 13.17 12.16
N GLY A 115 14.47 14.02 11.46
CA GLY A 115 14.79 14.56 10.15
C GLY A 115 14.23 15.97 10.02
N SER A 116 13.82 16.37 8.83
CA SER A 116 13.17 17.66 8.57
C SER A 116 11.67 17.46 8.33
N LEU A 117 10.92 17.22 9.42
CA LEU A 117 9.46 17.14 9.34
C LEU A 117 8.85 18.53 9.35
N SER A 118 8.07 18.85 8.31
CA SER A 118 7.20 20.01 8.26
C SER A 118 5.80 19.59 8.69
N ALA A 119 5.30 20.12 9.81
CA ALA A 119 4.00 19.79 10.36
C ALA A 119 3.34 21.04 10.96
N GLY A 120 2.01 21.10 10.83
CA GLY A 120 1.23 22.09 11.56
C GLY A 120 1.26 21.85 13.07
N PRO A 121 1.05 22.90 13.91
CA PRO A 121 1.09 22.74 15.35
C PRO A 121 0.06 21.73 15.88
N ALA A 122 -1.12 21.68 15.29
CA ALA A 122 -2.18 20.73 15.65
C ALA A 122 -1.77 19.29 15.34
N SER A 123 -1.23 19.05 14.14
CA SER A 123 -0.80 17.73 13.70
C SER A 123 0.42 17.24 14.51
N ALA A 124 1.36 18.15 14.82
CA ALA A 124 2.50 17.86 15.70
C ALA A 124 2.05 17.50 17.12
N LYS A 125 1.03 18.20 17.65
CA LYS A 125 0.45 17.88 18.94
C LYS A 125 -0.26 16.54 18.93
N ALA A 126 -1.06 16.25 17.92
CA ALA A 126 -1.76 14.96 17.78
C ALA A 126 -0.78 13.79 17.75
N LEU A 127 0.30 13.91 16.96
CA LEU A 127 1.35 12.90 16.91
C LEU A 127 2.05 12.71 18.26
N ARG A 128 2.35 13.81 18.95
CA ARG A 128 2.94 13.77 20.30
C ARG A 128 2.02 13.08 21.29
N ASP A 129 0.74 13.40 21.27
CA ASP A 129 -0.25 12.82 22.19
C ASP A 129 -0.38 11.30 21.95
N ALA A 130 -0.37 10.85 20.70
CA ALA A 130 -0.37 9.43 20.36
C ALA A 130 0.90 8.69 20.85
N LEU A 131 2.05 9.33 20.77
CA LEU A 131 3.30 8.76 21.32
C LEU A 131 3.28 8.71 22.85
N LEU A 132 2.70 9.70 23.51
CA LEU A 132 2.51 9.66 24.98
C LEU A 132 1.55 8.53 25.39
N ASP A 133 0.48 8.33 24.64
CA ASP A 133 -0.45 7.21 24.84
C ASP A 133 0.22 5.85 24.61
N PHE A 134 1.03 5.73 23.57
CA PHE A 134 1.85 4.55 23.33
C PHE A 134 2.77 4.24 24.53
N LYS A 135 3.39 5.26 25.10
CA LYS A 135 4.28 5.11 26.26
C LYS A 135 3.57 4.59 27.51
N GLN A 136 2.25 4.84 27.65
CA GLN A 136 1.45 4.31 28.76
C GLN A 136 1.32 2.78 28.72
N SER A 137 1.55 2.13 27.57
CA SER A 137 1.61 0.67 27.47
C SER A 137 2.85 0.04 28.13
N GLY A 138 3.78 0.85 28.63
CA GLY A 138 5.05 0.38 29.22
C GLY A 138 6.17 0.12 28.21
N LYS A 139 5.88 0.27 26.92
CA LYS A 139 6.87 0.12 25.85
C LYS A 139 7.78 1.35 25.76
N PHE A 140 9.01 1.17 25.29
CA PHE A 140 9.96 2.27 25.23
C PHE A 140 9.83 3.12 23.96
N ILE A 141 10.24 4.38 24.05
CA ILE A 141 10.44 5.25 22.89
C ILE A 141 11.88 5.76 22.96
N ILE A 142 12.62 5.60 21.87
CA ILE A 142 13.98 6.14 21.71
C ILE A 142 13.93 7.15 20.57
N ALA A 143 14.48 8.35 20.78
CA ALA A 143 14.58 9.39 19.77
C ALA A 143 16.05 9.74 19.50
N TYR A 144 16.41 9.77 18.22
CA TYR A 144 17.73 10.17 17.78
C TYR A 144 17.64 11.07 16.53
N ALA A 145 18.46 12.12 16.52
CA ALA A 145 18.67 12.96 15.34
C ALA A 145 20.02 13.67 15.46
N ASP A 146 20.64 13.96 14.32
CA ASP A 146 21.86 14.78 14.25
C ASP A 146 21.54 16.27 14.55
N SER A 147 20.34 16.70 14.16
CA SER A 147 19.80 18.02 14.45
C SER A 147 18.28 17.96 14.62
N TYR A 148 17.75 18.85 15.46
CA TYR A 148 16.32 18.94 15.69
C TYR A 148 15.79 20.29 15.24
N THR A 149 14.75 20.26 14.39
CA THR A 149 13.87 21.41 14.23
C THR A 149 13.02 21.57 15.48
N GLN A 150 12.43 22.75 15.70
CA GLN A 150 11.54 22.99 16.82
C GLN A 150 10.39 21.97 16.90
N THR A 151 9.78 21.66 15.75
CA THR A 151 8.70 20.67 15.65
C THR A 151 9.18 19.26 16.00
N ASN A 152 10.33 18.83 15.46
CA ASN A 152 10.88 17.51 15.75
C ASN A 152 11.29 17.38 17.21
N TYR A 153 11.88 18.43 17.79
CA TYR A 153 12.21 18.45 19.21
C TYR A 153 10.95 18.32 20.09
N TYR A 154 9.89 19.05 19.75
CA TYR A 154 8.62 18.98 20.45
C TYR A 154 8.04 17.56 20.44
N ILE A 155 8.07 16.88 19.29
CA ILE A 155 7.59 15.49 19.17
C ILE A 155 8.52 14.53 19.89
N ALA A 156 9.84 14.63 19.69
CA ALA A 156 10.82 13.73 20.27
C ALA A 156 10.94 13.84 21.78
N SER A 157 10.57 15.00 22.37
CA SER A 157 10.67 15.24 23.83
C SER A 157 9.75 14.35 24.66
N VAL A 158 8.84 13.55 24.06
CA VAL A 158 8.10 12.49 24.77
C VAL A 158 9.00 11.45 25.41
N ASN A 159 10.21 11.29 24.87
CA ASN A 159 11.21 10.39 25.42
C ASN A 159 11.73 10.82 26.80
N ILE A 160 11.75 12.12 27.08
CA ILE A 160 12.34 12.72 28.30
C ILE A 160 11.45 12.56 29.53
N TYR A 161 10.15 12.50 29.35
CA TYR A 161 9.19 12.39 30.45
C TYR A 161 8.96 10.92 30.85
N LYS A 162 9.17 10.60 32.13
CA LYS A 162 8.81 9.30 32.72
C LYS A 162 7.32 9.24 33.00
#